data_57f93741506210ffcac727c3cb068234
#
_entry.id   57f93741506210ffcac727c3cb068234
#
_cell.length_a   1.000
_cell.length_b   1.000
_cell.length_c   1.000
_cell.angle_alpha   90.00
_cell.angle_beta   90.00
_cell.angle_gamma   90.00
#
_symmetry.space_group_name_H-M   'P 1'
#
loop_
_entity.id
_entity.type
_entity.pdbx_description
1 polymer ?
#
loop_
_entity_poly.entity_id
_entity_poly.type
_entity_poly.pdbx_seq_one_letter_code
_entity_poly.pdbx_strand_id
1 'polypeptide(L)'
;MESTKHTKKRKLKDADGSKAAAAAAAPAPKKKLKRAAEPAPQSEPEVSSSPDNSDEDDDVDEAEDSGAASTKKTSDQEDGLDSDVEVETANGSGHELSSLVVPTDGVEKFTELNLSKKTLQAIKEEMNFETMTPIQRRAIPPLLAGRDVLGAAKTGSGKTLSFLIPAIEMLHSLRYKPRNGTGVIIVSPTRELALQIFQVATELMKHHSQTYGIVIGGANRRAEADKLSKGINLLVATPGRLLDHLQNTQGFVYKNLRTLVIDEADRILEVGFEDEMRQIIKVLPSENRQTALFSATQTTKVEDLARISLRPGPLYINVDETKEHSTVEGLEQGYVVCEADKRFLLLFSFLKKNIKKKIIVFLSSCNSVKYYAELLNYIDLPCLDLHGKQKQQKRTSTFFSFVNAKSGILICTDVAARGLDIPAVDFIVKLDPPDEPKEYIHRVGRTARGTGTKGRSLLFLQPSEIGFLSHLKAARVPVVEYDFPAKKILNIQSQLEKLINSNYYLNQSAKEGYRAYLHAYASHSLRTVFDVNKLDLAKVAKSFGFAVPPRIDLTLGASMSRDKKPQGRRAYGSQPKQGQKFHR
;
A
#
# COMPACT_ATOMS: atom_id res chain seq x y z
N MET A 1 -61.96 21.05 -34.67
CA MET A 1 -62.86 19.94 -34.32
C MET A 1 -62.30 19.42 -33.03
N GLU A 2 -62.75 19.94 -31.91
CA GLU A 2 -63.84 19.44 -31.06
C GLU A 2 -63.53 18.03 -30.58
N SER A 3 -63.58 17.63 -29.31
CA SER A 3 -64.23 18.24 -28.12
C SER A 3 -63.83 17.33 -26.91
N THR A 4 -63.57 17.94 -25.85
CA THR A 4 -64.25 18.08 -24.55
C THR A 4 -64.44 16.86 -23.65
N LYS A 5 -63.87 17.02 -22.39
CA LYS A 5 -64.54 16.89 -21.07
C LYS A 5 -64.95 15.51 -20.56
N HIS A 6 -64.55 15.09 -19.36
CA HIS A 6 -65.26 15.42 -18.13
C HIS A 6 -64.48 14.93 -16.83
N THR A 7 -64.45 15.90 -15.93
CA THR A 7 -64.20 15.81 -14.48
C THR A 7 -65.24 15.01 -13.73
N LYS A 8 -64.92 14.31 -12.64
CA LYS A 8 -65.74 14.18 -11.44
C LYS A 8 -64.99 13.99 -10.16
N LYS A 9 -65.02 15.04 -9.35
CA LYS A 9 -64.87 15.05 -7.91
C LYS A 9 -66.00 14.29 -7.24
N ARG A 10 -65.76 13.60 -6.12
CA ARG A 10 -66.75 13.50 -5.04
C ARG A 10 -66.02 13.47 -3.67
N LYS A 11 -66.57 14.34 -2.84
CA LYS A 11 -66.28 14.65 -1.44
C LYS A 11 -67.07 13.75 -0.49
N LEU A 12 -66.49 13.58 0.73
CA LEU A 12 -67.06 13.61 2.09
C LEU A 12 -68.21 12.66 2.48
N LYS A 13 -68.07 11.99 3.61
CA LYS A 13 -68.84 12.35 4.84
C LYS A 13 -68.33 11.59 6.06
N ASP A 14 -68.30 12.35 7.13
CA ASP A 14 -68.11 12.09 8.53
C ASP A 14 -69.20 11.21 9.14
N ALA A 15 -68.93 10.61 10.28
CA ALA A 15 -69.71 10.55 11.53
C ALA A 15 -69.17 9.44 12.41
N ASP A 16 -68.57 9.75 13.55
CA ASP A 16 -69.13 10.02 14.86
C ASP A 16 -69.52 8.75 15.64
N GLY A 17 -68.92 8.60 16.83
CA GLY A 17 -69.68 8.22 17.97
C GLY A 17 -69.11 7.20 18.94
N SER A 18 -68.71 7.75 20.11
CA SER A 18 -68.90 7.24 21.50
C SER A 18 -67.95 6.19 22.10
N LYS A 19 -67.19 6.64 23.04
CA LYS A 19 -67.27 6.59 24.51
C LYS A 19 -67.31 5.19 25.16
N ALA A 20 -66.35 5.00 26.00
CA ALA A 20 -66.32 4.55 27.40
C ALA A 20 -65.25 3.46 27.59
N ALA A 21 -64.52 3.31 28.61
CA ALA A 21 -64.37 3.77 29.97
C ALA A 21 -63.08 3.13 30.53
N ALA A 22 -62.55 3.81 31.49
CA ALA A 22 -61.36 3.45 32.23
C ALA A 22 -61.48 2.15 33.05
N ALA A 23 -60.35 1.41 33.20
CA ALA A 23 -60.11 0.64 34.40
C ALA A 23 -58.59 0.55 34.66
N ALA A 24 -58.21 1.09 35.79
CA ALA A 24 -56.87 1.01 36.37
C ALA A 24 -56.60 -0.39 36.92
N ALA A 25 -55.37 -0.86 36.81
CA ALA A 25 -54.83 -1.94 37.63
C ALA A 25 -53.35 -1.74 37.93
N ALA A 26 -53.02 -1.80 39.19
CA ALA A 26 -51.78 -1.52 39.83
C ALA A 26 -50.72 -2.67 39.69
N PRO A 27 -49.51 -2.49 40.21
CA PRO A 27 -48.31 -3.19 39.76
C PRO A 27 -48.04 -4.51 40.50
N ALA A 28 -47.43 -5.47 39.83
CA ALA A 28 -47.00 -6.75 40.40
C ALA A 28 -45.47 -6.80 40.61
N PRO A 29 -44.96 -7.73 41.44
CA PRO A 29 -43.85 -7.49 42.37
C PRO A 29 -42.45 -7.91 41.84
N LYS A 30 -41.46 -7.26 42.44
CA LYS A 30 -40.03 -7.55 42.27
C LYS A 30 -39.67 -8.94 42.80
N LYS A 31 -39.16 -9.84 41.96
CA LYS A 31 -38.42 -11.04 42.37
C LYS A 31 -36.95 -10.74 42.55
N LYS A 32 -36.47 -10.86 43.79
CA LYS A 32 -35.05 -10.91 44.17
C LYS A 32 -34.43 -12.19 43.61
N LEU A 33 -33.36 -12.05 42.80
CA LEU A 33 -32.48 -13.16 42.47
C LEU A 33 -31.33 -13.20 43.48
N LYS A 34 -31.15 -14.37 44.07
CA LYS A 34 -30.08 -14.70 45.01
C LYS A 34 -28.72 -14.66 44.32
N ARG A 35 -27.78 -14.02 44.99
CA ARG A 35 -26.34 -14.01 44.76
C ARG A 35 -25.82 -15.44 45.05
N ALA A 36 -25.18 -16.07 44.05
CA ALA A 36 -24.40 -17.28 44.27
C ALA A 36 -22.92 -16.88 44.41
N ALA A 37 -22.24 -17.53 45.33
CA ALA A 37 -20.91 -17.23 45.84
C ALA A 37 -19.82 -17.57 44.81
N GLU A 38 -18.79 -16.71 44.75
CA GLU A 38 -17.51 -16.96 44.13
C GLU A 38 -16.69 -17.97 44.93
N PRO A 39 -15.93 -18.85 44.29
CA PRO A 39 -14.85 -19.58 44.98
C PRO A 39 -13.56 -18.76 44.93
N ALA A 40 -12.84 -18.78 46.04
CA ALA A 40 -11.61 -18.09 46.36
C ALA A 40 -10.42 -18.52 45.46
N PRO A 41 -9.40 -17.64 45.26
CA PRO A 41 -8.23 -17.92 44.44
C PRO A 41 -7.21 -18.77 45.19
N GLN A 42 -6.60 -19.72 44.49
CA GLN A 42 -5.42 -20.45 44.95
C GLN A 42 -4.14 -19.66 44.63
N SER A 43 -3.27 -19.66 45.61
CA SER A 43 -1.99 -18.98 45.76
C SER A 43 -0.95 -19.30 44.67
N GLU A 44 -0.35 -18.26 44.13
CA GLU A 44 0.94 -18.27 43.42
C GLU A 44 2.09 -18.37 44.42
N PRO A 45 3.26 -18.92 44.02
CA PRO A 45 4.50 -18.67 44.73
C PRO A 45 5.23 -17.46 44.14
N GLU A 46 5.56 -16.56 45.04
CA GLU A 46 6.43 -15.40 44.81
C GLU A 46 7.82 -15.84 44.34
N VAL A 47 8.35 -15.13 43.34
CA VAL A 47 9.80 -14.92 43.17
C VAL A 47 10.05 -13.43 42.95
N SER A 48 10.82 -12.94 43.90
CA SER A 48 11.29 -11.60 44.19
C SER A 48 11.85 -10.77 43.02
N SER A 49 11.47 -9.53 43.06
CA SER A 49 12.24 -8.25 43.08
C SER A 49 13.39 -8.09 42.05
N SER A 50 13.47 -7.07 41.37
CA SER A 50 13.29 -5.64 41.31
C SER A 50 14.51 -5.04 40.60
N PRO A 51 14.69 -3.73 40.46
CA PRO A 51 14.19 -2.93 39.35
C PRO A 51 15.32 -2.32 38.55
N ASP A 52 14.92 -1.41 37.71
CA ASP A 52 15.71 -0.27 37.18
C ASP A 52 16.43 -0.45 35.85
N ASN A 53 16.07 0.39 35.09
CA ASN A 53 16.59 1.62 34.55
C ASN A 53 16.79 1.72 33.04
N SER A 54 16.19 2.78 32.59
CA SER A 54 16.68 3.80 31.67
C SER A 54 17.05 3.41 30.25
N ASP A 55 16.22 3.97 29.39
CA ASP A 55 16.59 4.45 28.08
C ASP A 55 17.90 5.22 28.12
N GLU A 56 18.84 4.84 27.31
CA GLU A 56 19.84 5.73 26.74
C GLU A 56 20.13 5.27 25.31
N ASP A 57 19.89 6.20 24.39
CA ASP A 57 20.42 6.24 23.06
C ASP A 57 21.95 6.30 23.14
N ASP A 58 22.64 5.38 22.48
CA ASP A 58 24.05 5.58 22.13
C ASP A 58 24.24 5.33 20.64
N ASP A 59 24.39 6.44 19.95
CA ASP A 59 25.15 6.57 18.72
C ASP A 59 26.60 6.19 19.03
N VAL A 60 27.16 5.22 18.31
CA VAL A 60 28.61 5.06 18.23
C VAL A 60 29.03 5.06 16.76
N ASP A 61 29.60 6.20 16.39
CA ASP A 61 30.52 6.42 15.28
C ASP A 61 31.74 5.51 15.47
N GLU A 62 32.14 4.83 14.30
CA GLU A 62 33.37 4.83 13.72
C GLU A 62 34.73 4.61 14.27
N ALA A 63 35.52 3.87 13.74
CA ALA A 63 36.90 4.28 13.47
C ALA A 63 37.50 3.50 12.30
N GLU A 64 38.01 4.28 11.38
CA GLU A 64 38.95 3.88 10.34
C GLU A 64 40.21 3.30 10.92
N ASP A 65 40.81 2.29 10.31
CA ASP A 65 42.27 2.14 10.33
C ASP A 65 42.81 1.84 8.93
N SER A 66 43.78 2.66 8.59
CA SER A 66 44.55 2.75 7.39
C SER A 66 45.74 1.80 7.41
N GLY A 67 45.98 1.10 6.34
CA GLY A 67 47.22 0.34 6.15
C GLY A 67 47.65 0.34 4.69
N ALA A 68 48.67 1.13 4.41
CA ALA A 68 49.25 1.37 3.11
C ALA A 68 50.25 0.32 2.64
N ALA A 69 50.50 0.34 1.33
CA ALA A 69 51.68 -0.02 0.56
C ALA A 69 51.85 -1.50 0.18
N SER A 70 52.02 -1.81 -1.09
CA SER A 70 53.25 -1.61 -1.83
C SER A 70 53.09 -2.00 -3.31
N THR A 71 53.60 -1.13 -4.14
CA THR A 71 53.86 -1.27 -5.56
C THR A 71 54.84 -2.41 -5.90
N LYS A 72 54.59 -3.15 -7.00
CA LYS A 72 55.63 -3.59 -7.90
C LYS A 72 55.14 -3.65 -9.34
N LYS A 73 55.77 -2.83 -10.16
CA LYS A 73 55.86 -2.90 -11.62
C LYS A 73 56.73 -4.08 -12.02
N THR A 74 56.36 -4.79 -13.06
CA THR A 74 57.30 -5.31 -14.05
C THR A 74 56.65 -5.34 -15.41
N SER A 75 57.47 -4.92 -16.35
CA SER A 75 57.27 -4.59 -17.74
C SER A 75 57.40 -5.80 -18.68
N ASP A 76 56.76 -5.62 -19.84
CA ASP A 76 57.18 -6.00 -21.20
C ASP A 76 57.21 -7.49 -21.59
N GLN A 77 56.40 -7.84 -22.58
CA GLN A 77 56.86 -8.09 -23.93
C GLN A 77 55.71 -8.39 -24.87
N GLU A 78 55.79 -7.71 -26.01
CA GLU A 78 55.01 -7.92 -27.22
C GLU A 78 55.43 -9.25 -27.87
N ASP A 79 54.45 -9.95 -28.47
CA ASP A 79 54.69 -10.66 -29.72
C ASP A 79 53.35 -10.78 -30.47
N GLY A 80 53.35 -10.24 -31.66
CA GLY A 80 52.26 -10.22 -32.60
C GLY A 80 52.10 -11.54 -33.36
N LEU A 81 50.88 -11.83 -33.74
CA LEU A 81 50.58 -12.60 -34.96
C LEU A 81 49.23 -12.21 -35.51
N ASP A 82 49.26 -11.66 -36.68
CA ASP A 82 48.21 -11.38 -37.60
C ASP A 82 47.34 -12.61 -37.88
N SER A 83 45.99 -12.46 -37.84
CA SER A 83 45.11 -13.17 -38.74
C SER A 83 43.79 -12.39 -38.85
N ASP A 84 43.60 -11.82 -40.02
CA ASP A 84 42.38 -11.19 -40.52
C ASP A 84 41.19 -12.14 -40.36
N VAL A 85 40.18 -11.73 -39.59
CA VAL A 85 38.82 -12.22 -39.72
C VAL A 85 37.93 -10.98 -39.82
N GLU A 86 37.37 -10.80 -40.98
CA GLU A 86 36.39 -9.77 -41.30
C GLU A 86 35.22 -9.82 -40.31
N VAL A 87 35.04 -8.76 -39.54
CA VAL A 87 33.85 -8.56 -38.72
C VAL A 87 32.85 -7.79 -39.57
N GLU A 88 31.89 -8.50 -40.13
CA GLU A 88 30.68 -7.89 -40.66
C GLU A 88 30.00 -7.08 -39.52
N THR A 89 30.01 -5.78 -39.71
CA THR A 89 29.20 -4.85 -38.93
C THR A 89 27.73 -5.02 -39.28
N ALA A 90 27.02 -5.85 -38.57
CA ALA A 90 25.57 -5.87 -38.58
C ALA A 90 25.06 -4.71 -37.70
N ASN A 91 24.67 -3.64 -38.37
CA ASN A 91 23.89 -2.53 -37.84
C ASN A 91 22.58 -3.04 -37.23
N GLY A 92 22.34 -2.54 -36.04
CA GLY A 92 21.06 -2.21 -35.41
C GLY A 92 19.79 -2.97 -35.77
N SER A 93 19.30 -3.76 -34.89
CA SER A 93 17.87 -3.89 -34.72
C SER A 93 17.60 -4.13 -33.23
N GLY A 94 16.79 -3.25 -32.66
CA GLY A 94 16.24 -3.46 -31.34
C GLY A 94 15.63 -4.86 -31.27
N HIS A 95 16.04 -5.62 -30.26
CA HIS A 95 15.42 -6.90 -30.00
C HIS A 95 13.95 -6.65 -29.69
N GLU A 96 13.10 -6.77 -30.70
CA GLU A 96 11.69 -7.09 -30.54
C GLU A 96 11.63 -8.35 -29.66
N LEU A 97 11.13 -8.20 -28.46
CA LEU A 97 10.70 -9.30 -27.62
C LEU A 97 9.60 -10.04 -28.41
N SER A 98 9.99 -11.05 -29.18
CA SER A 98 9.05 -11.84 -29.95
C SER A 98 8.06 -12.47 -28.98
N SER A 99 6.85 -11.96 -28.99
CA SER A 99 5.69 -12.53 -28.30
C SER A 99 5.39 -13.89 -28.92
N LEU A 100 6.02 -14.93 -28.41
CA LEU A 100 5.53 -16.29 -28.64
C LEU A 100 4.17 -16.38 -27.92
N VAL A 101 3.14 -16.05 -28.66
CA VAL A 101 1.75 -16.27 -28.25
C VAL A 101 1.58 -17.78 -28.11
N VAL A 102 1.54 -18.25 -26.86
CA VAL A 102 1.02 -19.58 -26.59
C VAL A 102 -0.49 -19.48 -26.84
N PRO A 103 -1.06 -20.25 -27.77
CA PRO A 103 -2.50 -20.26 -27.98
C PRO A 103 -3.17 -20.79 -26.71
N THR A 104 -3.78 -19.90 -25.95
CA THR A 104 -4.58 -20.24 -24.76
C THR A 104 -6.07 -20.08 -25.05
N ASP A 105 -6.43 -20.06 -26.32
CA ASP A 105 -7.81 -19.96 -26.74
C ASP A 105 -8.52 -21.29 -26.46
N GLY A 106 -9.28 -21.31 -25.37
CA GLY A 106 -10.16 -22.43 -25.02
C GLY A 106 -10.18 -22.83 -23.54
N VAL A 107 -9.12 -22.58 -22.76
CA VAL A 107 -9.08 -23.01 -21.34
C VAL A 107 -9.64 -21.91 -20.45
N GLU A 108 -10.86 -22.10 -19.94
CA GLU A 108 -11.51 -21.11 -19.08
C GLU A 108 -11.58 -21.52 -17.60
N LYS A 109 -11.65 -22.82 -17.32
CA LYS A 109 -11.83 -23.35 -15.98
C LYS A 109 -10.53 -23.87 -15.39
N PHE A 110 -10.37 -23.73 -14.08
CA PHE A 110 -9.22 -24.31 -13.35
C PHE A 110 -9.16 -25.83 -13.48
N THR A 111 -10.30 -26.50 -13.65
CA THR A 111 -10.38 -27.96 -13.83
C THR A 111 -9.81 -28.46 -15.15
N GLU A 112 -9.62 -27.60 -16.12
CA GLU A 112 -9.02 -27.92 -17.43
C GLU A 112 -7.49 -27.88 -17.39
N LEU A 113 -6.92 -27.33 -16.31
CA LEU A 113 -5.49 -27.32 -16.08
C LEU A 113 -5.05 -28.63 -15.42
N ASN A 114 -3.82 -29.07 -15.75
CA ASN A 114 -3.21 -30.23 -15.10
C ASN A 114 -2.71 -29.87 -13.69
N LEU A 115 -3.65 -29.71 -12.75
CA LEU A 115 -3.39 -29.39 -11.36
C LEU A 115 -3.61 -30.62 -10.46
N SER A 116 -2.93 -30.66 -9.32
CA SER A 116 -3.15 -31.69 -8.31
C SER A 116 -4.58 -31.60 -7.75
N LYS A 117 -5.13 -32.75 -7.33
CA LYS A 117 -6.45 -32.80 -6.69
C LYS A 117 -6.54 -31.87 -5.46
N LYS A 118 -5.43 -31.70 -4.74
CA LYS A 118 -5.36 -30.85 -3.54
C LYS A 118 -5.51 -29.37 -3.87
N THR A 119 -4.85 -28.89 -4.91
CA THR A 119 -4.98 -27.51 -5.37
C THR A 119 -6.38 -27.24 -5.92
N LEU A 120 -6.93 -28.16 -6.74
CA LEU A 120 -8.30 -28.04 -7.26
C LEU A 120 -9.34 -28.01 -6.13
N GLN A 121 -9.16 -28.85 -5.11
CA GLN A 121 -10.02 -28.89 -3.93
C GLN A 121 -9.97 -27.54 -3.19
N ALA A 122 -8.78 -26.99 -2.95
CA ALA A 122 -8.63 -25.68 -2.29
C ALA A 122 -9.28 -24.55 -3.09
N ILE A 123 -9.09 -24.51 -4.42
CA ILE A 123 -9.71 -23.50 -5.28
C ILE A 123 -11.23 -23.56 -5.21
N LYS A 124 -11.81 -24.77 -5.21
CA LYS A 124 -13.25 -24.96 -5.21
C LYS A 124 -13.88 -24.75 -3.83
N GLU A 125 -13.32 -25.38 -2.78
CA GLU A 125 -13.94 -25.43 -1.44
C GLU A 125 -13.62 -24.20 -0.61
N GLU A 126 -12.38 -23.70 -0.67
CA GLU A 126 -11.95 -22.59 0.18
C GLU A 126 -12.15 -21.22 -0.49
N MET A 127 -11.90 -21.15 -1.81
CA MET A 127 -11.95 -19.89 -2.54
C MET A 127 -13.22 -19.69 -3.35
N ASN A 128 -13.95 -20.78 -3.63
CA ASN A 128 -15.19 -20.77 -4.41
C ASN A 128 -15.01 -20.15 -5.82
N PHE A 129 -13.88 -20.49 -6.48
CA PHE A 129 -13.59 -20.06 -7.85
C PHE A 129 -13.77 -21.22 -8.83
N GLU A 130 -14.43 -20.96 -9.97
CA GLU A 130 -14.61 -21.93 -11.05
C GLU A 130 -13.82 -21.55 -12.30
N THR A 131 -13.84 -20.27 -12.67
CA THR A 131 -13.25 -19.74 -13.90
C THR A 131 -12.05 -18.87 -13.65
N MET A 132 -11.10 -18.90 -14.57
CA MET A 132 -9.88 -18.10 -14.53
C MET A 132 -10.08 -16.68 -15.09
N THR A 133 -9.40 -15.72 -14.49
CA THR A 133 -9.28 -14.38 -15.06
C THR A 133 -8.34 -14.38 -16.28
N PRO A 134 -8.37 -13.33 -17.14
CA PRO A 134 -7.50 -13.28 -18.32
C PRO A 134 -6.00 -13.42 -18.02
N ILE A 135 -5.51 -12.82 -16.92
CA ILE A 135 -4.09 -12.97 -16.54
C ILE A 135 -3.79 -14.40 -16.06
N GLN A 136 -4.72 -15.05 -15.35
CA GLN A 136 -4.56 -16.43 -14.91
C GLN A 136 -4.50 -17.39 -16.09
N ARG A 137 -5.41 -17.25 -17.06
CA ARG A 137 -5.41 -18.09 -18.28
C ARG A 137 -4.10 -18.00 -19.05
N ARG A 138 -3.51 -16.81 -19.15
CA ARG A 138 -2.27 -16.59 -19.91
C ARG A 138 -1.01 -16.91 -19.12
N ALA A 139 -1.01 -16.74 -17.78
CA ALA A 139 0.21 -16.89 -16.98
C ALA A 139 0.37 -18.26 -16.32
N ILE A 140 -0.72 -18.94 -15.91
CA ILE A 140 -0.61 -20.22 -15.21
C ILE A 140 0.01 -21.32 -16.09
N PRO A 141 -0.44 -21.56 -17.34
CA PRO A 141 0.13 -22.63 -18.17
C PRO A 141 1.63 -22.51 -18.41
N PRO A 142 2.19 -21.35 -18.84
CA PRO A 142 3.63 -21.25 -19.04
C PRO A 142 4.43 -21.34 -17.73
N LEU A 143 3.88 -20.87 -16.61
CA LEU A 143 4.53 -21.01 -15.30
C LEU A 143 4.53 -22.48 -14.84
N LEU A 144 3.47 -23.25 -15.09
CA LEU A 144 3.45 -24.70 -14.85
C LEU A 144 4.46 -25.44 -15.73
N ALA A 145 4.69 -24.95 -16.95
CA ALA A 145 5.71 -25.49 -17.86
C ALA A 145 7.15 -25.04 -17.50
N GLY A 146 7.36 -24.32 -16.40
CA GLY A 146 8.67 -23.90 -15.92
C GLY A 146 9.28 -22.72 -16.67
N ARG A 147 8.53 -21.96 -17.46
CA ARG A 147 9.00 -20.75 -18.15
C ARG A 147 8.99 -19.53 -17.22
N ASP A 148 9.92 -18.64 -17.44
CA ASP A 148 9.91 -17.34 -16.79
C ASP A 148 8.86 -16.42 -17.43
N VAL A 149 8.18 -15.61 -16.60
CA VAL A 149 7.09 -14.74 -17.05
C VAL A 149 7.33 -13.30 -16.56
N LEU A 150 7.17 -12.36 -17.48
CA LEU A 150 7.02 -10.93 -17.21
C LEU A 150 5.54 -10.56 -17.44
N GLY A 151 4.78 -10.41 -16.36
CA GLY A 151 3.34 -10.15 -16.41
C GLY A 151 3.01 -8.67 -16.21
N ALA A 152 2.46 -8.03 -17.25
CA ALA A 152 1.89 -6.69 -17.17
C ALA A 152 0.38 -6.79 -16.93
N ALA A 153 -0.07 -6.42 -15.73
CA ALA A 153 -1.48 -6.46 -15.39
C ALA A 153 -1.82 -5.52 -14.23
N LYS A 154 -2.98 -4.88 -14.31
CA LYS A 154 -3.49 -3.97 -13.28
C LYS A 154 -3.73 -4.69 -11.95
N THR A 155 -3.82 -3.90 -10.87
CA THR A 155 -4.25 -4.42 -9.57
C THR A 155 -5.70 -4.92 -9.63
N GLY A 156 -5.99 -6.04 -8.93
CA GLY A 156 -7.32 -6.66 -8.96
C GLY A 156 -7.60 -7.56 -10.17
N SER A 157 -6.63 -7.80 -11.05
CA SER A 157 -6.77 -8.69 -12.20
C SER A 157 -6.69 -10.19 -11.87
N GLY A 158 -6.36 -10.56 -10.63
CA GLY A 158 -6.20 -11.95 -10.19
C GLY A 158 -4.76 -12.47 -10.24
N LYS A 159 -3.74 -11.60 -10.32
CA LYS A 159 -2.31 -11.97 -10.37
C LYS A 159 -1.87 -12.94 -9.27
N THR A 160 -2.41 -12.80 -8.06
CA THR A 160 -1.98 -13.60 -6.92
C THR A 160 -2.11 -15.09 -7.16
N LEU A 161 -3.23 -15.54 -7.69
CA LEU A 161 -3.40 -16.95 -8.06
C LEU A 161 -2.57 -17.34 -9.28
N SER A 162 -2.28 -16.41 -10.19
CA SER A 162 -1.47 -16.68 -11.38
C SER A 162 -0.07 -17.19 -11.02
N PHE A 163 0.52 -16.72 -9.92
CA PHE A 163 1.83 -17.19 -9.48
C PHE A 163 1.78 -18.19 -8.30
N LEU A 164 0.77 -18.12 -7.42
CA LEU A 164 0.68 -19.05 -6.29
C LEU A 164 0.38 -20.47 -6.75
N ILE A 165 -0.55 -20.66 -7.68
CA ILE A 165 -0.91 -22.00 -8.18
C ILE A 165 0.30 -22.74 -8.75
N PRO A 166 1.06 -22.21 -9.73
CA PRO A 166 2.24 -22.88 -10.25
C PRO A 166 3.33 -23.13 -9.20
N ALA A 167 3.52 -22.15 -8.29
CA ALA A 167 4.52 -22.28 -7.23
C ALA A 167 4.20 -23.41 -6.24
N ILE A 168 2.93 -23.58 -5.88
CA ILE A 168 2.47 -24.64 -4.98
C ILE A 168 2.49 -26.00 -5.70
N GLU A 169 2.06 -26.06 -6.96
CA GLU A 169 2.15 -27.27 -7.77
C GLU A 169 3.61 -27.75 -7.92
N MET A 170 4.56 -26.85 -8.11
CA MET A 170 5.99 -27.18 -8.14
C MET A 170 6.44 -27.78 -6.80
N LEU A 171 6.10 -27.17 -5.66
CA LEU A 171 6.42 -27.71 -4.33
C LEU A 171 5.78 -29.09 -4.11
N HIS A 172 4.55 -29.27 -4.58
CA HIS A 172 3.82 -30.53 -4.47
C HIS A 172 4.45 -31.62 -5.33
N SER A 173 4.73 -31.37 -6.60
CA SER A 173 5.31 -32.32 -7.55
C SER A 173 6.72 -32.78 -7.12
N LEU A 174 7.53 -31.86 -6.61
CA LEU A 174 8.88 -32.16 -6.08
C LEU A 174 8.87 -32.69 -4.64
N ARG A 175 7.69 -32.86 -4.03
CA ARG A 175 7.49 -33.42 -2.68
C ARG A 175 8.33 -32.72 -1.61
N TYR A 176 8.34 -31.38 -1.64
CA TYR A 176 9.07 -30.58 -0.65
C TYR A 176 8.65 -30.93 0.78
N LYS A 177 9.66 -31.03 1.66
CA LYS A 177 9.49 -31.24 3.11
C LYS A 177 10.22 -30.11 3.84
N PRO A 178 9.95 -29.88 5.13
CA PRO A 178 10.64 -28.83 5.90
C PRO A 178 12.17 -28.89 5.79
N ARG A 179 12.77 -30.08 5.80
CA ARG A 179 14.22 -30.29 5.66
C ARG A 179 14.82 -29.80 4.33
N ASN A 180 14.01 -29.65 3.29
CA ASN A 180 14.47 -29.12 2.01
C ASN A 180 14.66 -27.60 2.06
N GLY A 181 14.14 -26.93 3.12
CA GLY A 181 14.15 -25.48 3.24
C GLY A 181 13.19 -24.81 2.26
N THR A 182 13.53 -23.60 1.85
CA THR A 182 12.67 -22.75 1.02
C THR A 182 12.83 -23.05 -0.46
N GLY A 183 11.74 -23.48 -1.07
CA GLY A 183 11.64 -23.75 -2.51
C GLY A 183 10.99 -22.61 -3.29
N VAL A 184 10.16 -21.79 -2.62
CA VAL A 184 9.47 -20.63 -3.19
C VAL A 184 9.69 -19.41 -2.33
N ILE A 185 10.10 -18.29 -2.94
CA ILE A 185 10.14 -16.97 -2.32
C ILE A 185 9.25 -16.02 -3.14
N ILE A 186 8.36 -15.32 -2.45
CA ILE A 186 7.48 -14.29 -3.03
C ILE A 186 7.82 -12.96 -2.36
N VAL A 187 8.30 -12.00 -3.16
CA VAL A 187 8.68 -10.66 -2.69
C VAL A 187 7.59 -9.66 -3.02
N SER A 188 7.16 -8.91 -2.01
CA SER A 188 6.09 -7.92 -2.11
C SER A 188 6.53 -6.57 -1.51
N PRO A 189 6.16 -5.42 -2.10
CA PRO A 189 6.63 -4.09 -1.69
C PRO A 189 6.19 -3.67 -0.29
N THR A 190 5.03 -4.13 0.17
CA THR A 190 4.42 -3.69 1.42
C THR A 190 4.07 -4.86 2.32
N ARG A 191 4.09 -4.59 3.63
CA ARG A 191 3.78 -5.59 4.66
C ARG A 191 2.34 -6.08 4.57
N GLU A 192 1.44 -5.17 4.24
CA GLU A 192 0.01 -5.44 4.11
C GLU A 192 -0.28 -6.32 2.90
N LEU A 193 0.35 -6.05 1.74
CA LEU A 193 0.22 -6.91 0.56
C LEU A 193 0.83 -8.28 0.81
N ALA A 194 2.00 -8.34 1.47
CA ALA A 194 2.60 -9.61 1.86
C ALA A 194 1.67 -10.44 2.76
N LEU A 195 0.97 -9.80 3.71
CA LEU A 195 -0.03 -10.47 4.56
C LEU A 195 -1.23 -10.99 3.75
N GLN A 196 -1.70 -10.25 2.75
CA GLN A 196 -2.79 -10.72 1.88
C GLN A 196 -2.35 -11.91 1.00
N ILE A 197 -1.15 -11.82 0.38
CA ILE A 197 -0.61 -12.94 -0.38
C ILE A 197 -0.46 -14.17 0.51
N PHE A 198 0.01 -13.98 1.74
CA PHE A 198 0.16 -15.05 2.72
C PHE A 198 -1.18 -15.67 3.12
N GLN A 199 -2.24 -14.86 3.27
CA GLN A 199 -3.58 -15.37 3.54
C GLN A 199 -4.10 -16.22 2.38
N VAL A 200 -3.99 -15.74 1.14
CA VAL A 200 -4.37 -16.50 -0.06
C VAL A 200 -3.56 -17.80 -0.17
N ALA A 201 -2.26 -17.73 0.12
CA ALA A 201 -1.41 -18.93 0.16
C ALA A 201 -1.85 -19.92 1.24
N THR A 202 -2.28 -19.43 2.41
CA THR A 202 -2.81 -20.27 3.51
C THR A 202 -4.07 -21.03 3.09
N GLU A 203 -5.00 -20.34 2.42
CA GLU A 203 -6.24 -20.95 1.90
C GLU A 203 -5.93 -21.99 0.81
N LEU A 204 -5.05 -21.65 -0.14
CA LEU A 204 -4.67 -22.55 -1.23
C LEU A 204 -3.86 -23.77 -0.76
N MET A 205 -3.06 -23.63 0.31
CA MET A 205 -2.23 -24.69 0.87
C MET A 205 -2.93 -25.54 1.94
N LYS A 206 -4.20 -25.30 2.26
CA LYS A 206 -4.92 -25.99 3.34
C LYS A 206 -4.91 -27.51 3.23
N HIS A 207 -4.95 -28.05 2.01
CA HIS A 207 -4.90 -29.49 1.76
C HIS A 207 -3.48 -30.01 1.46
N HIS A 208 -2.48 -29.13 1.41
CA HIS A 208 -1.10 -29.46 1.16
C HIS A 208 -0.32 -29.72 2.44
N SER A 209 0.77 -30.51 2.35
CA SER A 209 1.63 -30.84 3.49
C SER A 209 2.89 -29.97 3.60
N GLN A 210 3.11 -29.10 2.62
CA GLN A 210 4.26 -28.20 2.58
C GLN A 210 4.09 -27.06 3.59
N THR A 211 5.22 -26.64 4.19
CA THR A 211 5.23 -25.54 5.15
C THR A 211 5.26 -24.18 4.45
N TYR A 212 4.58 -23.21 5.04
CA TYR A 212 4.56 -21.84 4.53
C TYR A 212 4.74 -20.83 5.66
N GLY A 213 5.26 -19.66 5.33
CA GLY A 213 5.57 -18.62 6.30
C GLY A 213 5.69 -17.24 5.69
N ILE A 214 5.79 -16.24 6.57
CA ILE A 214 5.92 -14.84 6.21
C ILE A 214 7.01 -14.18 7.03
N VAL A 215 7.82 -13.31 6.38
CA VAL A 215 8.82 -12.46 7.03
C VAL A 215 8.67 -11.02 6.56
N ILE A 216 8.30 -10.14 7.49
CA ILE A 216 8.00 -8.74 7.19
C ILE A 216 8.63 -7.80 8.21
N GLY A 217 9.04 -6.62 7.77
CA GLY A 217 9.61 -5.61 8.67
C GLY A 217 8.65 -5.23 9.80
N GLY A 218 9.19 -5.01 11.01
CA GLY A 218 8.39 -4.63 12.19
C GLY A 218 7.70 -5.78 12.93
N ALA A 219 7.85 -7.03 12.46
CA ALA A 219 7.50 -8.23 13.20
C ALA A 219 8.67 -8.71 14.07
N ASN A 220 8.43 -9.67 14.97
CA ASN A 220 9.46 -10.22 15.84
C ASN A 220 10.48 -11.04 15.03
N ARG A 221 11.68 -10.47 14.82
CA ARG A 221 12.75 -11.07 14.02
C ARG A 221 13.22 -12.43 14.53
N ARG A 222 13.32 -12.59 15.86
CA ARG A 222 13.78 -13.86 16.46
C ARG A 222 12.77 -14.99 16.19
N ALA A 223 11.47 -14.71 16.36
CA ALA A 223 10.43 -15.68 16.05
C ALA A 223 10.35 -16.05 14.56
N GLU A 224 10.68 -15.11 13.66
CA GLU A 224 10.81 -15.39 12.21
C GLU A 224 12.03 -16.28 11.94
N ALA A 225 13.20 -15.97 12.53
CA ALA A 225 14.41 -16.77 12.41
C ALA A 225 14.19 -18.21 12.87
N ASP A 226 13.54 -18.42 14.02
CA ASP A 226 13.20 -19.73 14.56
C ASP A 226 12.30 -20.56 13.63
N LYS A 227 11.36 -19.89 12.94
CA LYS A 227 10.51 -20.55 11.94
C LYS A 227 11.28 -20.91 10.67
N LEU A 228 12.15 -20.00 10.19
CA LEU A 228 12.99 -20.24 9.01
C LEU A 228 13.94 -21.43 9.23
N SER A 229 14.55 -21.54 10.42
CA SER A 229 15.43 -22.66 10.78
C SER A 229 14.72 -24.00 10.85
N LYS A 230 13.41 -24.03 11.17
CA LYS A 230 12.57 -25.24 11.15
C LYS A 230 12.20 -25.68 9.72
N GLY A 231 12.39 -24.83 8.74
CA GLY A 231 12.15 -25.09 7.33
C GLY A 231 10.75 -24.63 6.87
N ILE A 232 10.76 -23.58 6.06
CA ILE A 232 9.59 -23.02 5.37
C ILE A 232 9.76 -23.29 3.88
N ASN A 233 8.80 -23.97 3.24
CA ASN A 233 8.87 -24.30 1.81
C ASN A 233 8.39 -23.15 0.91
N LEU A 234 7.32 -22.44 1.30
CA LEU A 234 6.83 -21.24 0.65
C LEU A 234 6.98 -20.04 1.59
N LEU A 235 7.78 -19.06 1.19
CA LEU A 235 8.07 -17.87 1.98
C LEU A 235 7.54 -16.62 1.27
N VAL A 236 6.67 -15.87 1.95
CA VAL A 236 6.26 -14.52 1.52
C VAL A 236 7.07 -13.49 2.31
N ALA A 237 7.60 -12.48 1.64
CA ALA A 237 8.53 -11.55 2.26
C ALA A 237 8.42 -10.11 1.76
N THR A 238 8.88 -9.15 2.60
CA THR A 238 9.23 -7.80 2.14
C THR A 238 10.74 -7.70 1.93
N PRO A 239 11.23 -6.87 0.96
CA PRO A 239 12.63 -6.87 0.52
C PRO A 239 13.64 -6.75 1.67
N GLY A 240 13.61 -5.67 2.45
CA GLY A 240 14.60 -5.42 3.51
C GLY A 240 14.63 -6.51 4.59
N ARG A 241 13.47 -7.08 5.00
CA ARG A 241 13.43 -8.17 5.99
C ARG A 241 13.92 -9.50 5.40
N LEU A 242 13.65 -9.75 4.13
CA LEU A 242 14.18 -10.93 3.44
C LEU A 242 15.69 -10.87 3.36
N LEU A 243 16.24 -9.72 2.95
CA LEU A 243 17.69 -9.51 2.87
C LEU A 243 18.36 -9.70 4.23
N ASP A 244 17.80 -9.12 5.30
CA ASP A 244 18.27 -9.31 6.67
C ASP A 244 18.34 -10.79 7.07
N HIS A 245 17.30 -11.58 6.76
CA HIS A 245 17.31 -13.01 7.05
C HIS A 245 18.28 -13.80 6.17
N LEU A 246 18.42 -13.47 4.88
CA LEU A 246 19.38 -14.11 3.98
C LEU A 246 20.82 -13.91 4.44
N GLN A 247 21.13 -12.74 5.00
CA GLN A 247 22.48 -12.39 5.47
C GLN A 247 22.77 -12.86 6.90
N ASN A 248 21.77 -12.80 7.80
CA ASN A 248 22.02 -12.84 9.24
C ASN A 248 21.32 -14.00 9.98
N THR A 249 20.57 -14.88 9.30
CA THR A 249 19.86 -15.97 9.98
C THR A 249 20.53 -17.30 9.72
N GLN A 250 21.22 -17.80 10.74
CA GLN A 250 21.79 -19.15 10.71
C GLN A 250 20.67 -20.21 10.61
N GLY A 251 20.89 -21.25 9.80
CA GLY A 251 19.89 -22.30 9.59
C GLY A 251 18.77 -21.96 8.60
N PHE A 252 18.77 -20.77 7.98
CA PHE A 252 17.88 -20.47 6.88
C PHE A 252 18.35 -21.16 5.60
N VAL A 253 17.69 -22.27 5.24
CA VAL A 253 18.04 -23.09 4.07
C VAL A 253 17.26 -22.61 2.84
N TYR A 254 17.93 -21.92 1.91
CA TYR A 254 17.37 -21.43 0.65
C TYR A 254 18.10 -21.92 -0.61
N LYS A 255 19.14 -22.74 -0.45
CA LYS A 255 19.92 -23.29 -1.57
C LYS A 255 19.11 -24.15 -2.55
N ASN A 256 17.97 -24.66 -2.13
CA ASN A 256 17.06 -25.44 -2.96
C ASN A 256 15.94 -24.58 -3.58
N LEU A 257 16.10 -23.26 -3.67
CA LEU A 257 15.11 -22.36 -4.27
C LEU A 257 14.83 -22.74 -5.72
N ARG A 258 13.57 -22.88 -6.08
CA ARG A 258 13.09 -23.21 -7.43
C ARG A 258 12.28 -22.09 -8.07
N THR A 259 11.56 -21.30 -7.27
CA THR A 259 10.71 -20.23 -7.79
C THR A 259 10.93 -18.95 -7.02
N LEU A 260 11.19 -17.87 -7.73
CA LEU A 260 11.19 -16.49 -7.23
C LEU A 260 10.04 -15.74 -7.88
N VAL A 261 9.18 -15.14 -7.07
CA VAL A 261 8.12 -14.24 -7.53
C VAL A 261 8.40 -12.83 -7.03
N ILE A 262 8.33 -11.85 -7.92
CA ILE A 262 8.44 -10.43 -7.61
C ILE A 262 7.11 -9.79 -7.98
N ASP A 263 6.31 -9.45 -6.98
CA ASP A 263 4.99 -8.84 -7.19
C ASP A 263 5.05 -7.32 -6.98
N GLU A 264 4.33 -6.57 -7.82
CA GLU A 264 4.34 -5.10 -7.87
C GLU A 264 5.77 -4.52 -7.92
N ALA A 265 6.56 -5.00 -8.90
CA ALA A 265 7.96 -4.63 -9.09
C ALA A 265 8.17 -3.12 -9.22
N ASP A 266 7.29 -2.41 -9.92
CA ASP A 266 7.29 -0.96 -10.02
C ASP A 266 7.22 -0.30 -8.63
N ARG A 267 6.40 -0.84 -7.74
CA ARG A 267 6.27 -0.31 -6.37
C ARG A 267 7.48 -0.62 -5.49
N ILE A 268 8.07 -1.80 -5.63
CA ILE A 268 9.32 -2.14 -4.93
C ILE A 268 10.38 -1.08 -5.23
N LEU A 269 10.53 -0.71 -6.51
CA LEU A 269 11.52 0.26 -6.98
C LEU A 269 11.17 1.70 -6.59
N GLU A 270 9.90 2.09 -6.61
CA GLU A 270 9.44 3.42 -6.17
C GLU A 270 9.63 3.65 -4.66
N VAL A 271 9.50 2.62 -3.84
CA VAL A 271 9.74 2.70 -2.39
C VAL A 271 11.23 2.83 -2.08
N GLY A 272 12.10 2.48 -3.03
CA GLY A 272 13.54 2.60 -2.90
C GLY A 272 14.25 1.29 -2.54
N PHE A 273 13.63 0.14 -2.72
CA PHE A 273 14.23 -1.18 -2.46
C PHE A 273 15.02 -1.72 -3.66
N GLU A 274 15.59 -0.85 -4.50
CA GLU A 274 16.35 -1.27 -5.68
C GLU A 274 17.62 -2.02 -5.27
N ASP A 275 18.37 -1.47 -4.30
CA ASP A 275 19.62 -2.06 -3.83
C ASP A 275 19.40 -3.38 -3.07
N GLU A 276 18.36 -3.44 -2.23
CA GLU A 276 18.00 -4.69 -1.55
C GLU A 276 17.61 -5.78 -2.55
N MET A 277 16.86 -5.44 -3.60
CA MET A 277 16.48 -6.41 -4.63
C MET A 277 17.69 -6.92 -5.40
N ARG A 278 18.64 -6.04 -5.77
CA ARG A 278 19.89 -6.45 -6.43
C ARG A 278 20.69 -7.42 -5.55
N GLN A 279 20.81 -7.15 -4.26
CA GLN A 279 21.49 -8.01 -3.29
C GLN A 279 20.76 -9.35 -3.10
N ILE A 280 19.43 -9.34 -2.96
CA ILE A 280 18.61 -10.55 -2.85
C ILE A 280 18.82 -11.46 -4.07
N ILE A 281 18.71 -10.91 -5.28
CA ILE A 281 18.89 -11.66 -6.53
C ILE A 281 20.29 -12.25 -6.63
N LYS A 282 21.33 -11.52 -6.17
CA LYS A 282 22.72 -11.97 -6.17
C LYS A 282 22.97 -13.12 -5.18
N VAL A 283 22.31 -13.10 -4.01
CA VAL A 283 22.47 -14.12 -2.96
C VAL A 283 21.68 -15.40 -3.28
N LEU A 284 20.52 -15.27 -3.92
CA LEU A 284 19.67 -16.41 -4.23
C LEU A 284 20.22 -17.24 -5.39
N PRO A 285 20.17 -18.59 -5.31
CA PRO A 285 20.59 -19.47 -6.40
C PRO A 285 19.91 -19.09 -7.72
N SER A 286 20.68 -19.05 -8.81
CA SER A 286 20.18 -18.79 -10.16
C SER A 286 19.93 -20.07 -10.96
N GLU A 287 20.67 -21.14 -10.67
CA GLU A 287 20.51 -22.42 -11.35
C GLU A 287 19.14 -23.04 -11.09
N ASN A 288 18.47 -23.45 -12.15
CA ASN A 288 17.13 -24.07 -12.10
C ASN A 288 16.05 -23.22 -11.39
N ARG A 289 16.30 -21.91 -11.19
CA ARG A 289 15.32 -20.99 -10.63
C ARG A 289 14.42 -20.46 -11.75
N GLN A 290 13.14 -20.69 -11.62
CA GLN A 290 12.10 -20.01 -12.37
C GLN A 290 11.80 -18.66 -11.70
N THR A 291 11.66 -17.61 -12.50
CA THR A 291 11.29 -16.28 -11.96
C THR A 291 10.03 -15.77 -12.64
N ALA A 292 9.09 -15.27 -11.85
CA ALA A 292 7.89 -14.58 -12.31
C ALA A 292 7.91 -13.14 -11.77
N LEU A 293 7.89 -12.16 -12.65
CA LEU A 293 7.85 -10.75 -12.30
C LEU A 293 6.53 -10.14 -12.75
N PHE A 294 5.79 -9.54 -11.82
CA PHE A 294 4.54 -8.86 -12.10
C PHE A 294 4.64 -7.38 -11.78
N SER A 295 4.16 -6.54 -12.70
CA SER A 295 4.14 -5.09 -12.55
C SER A 295 2.88 -4.51 -13.22
N ALA A 296 2.37 -3.40 -12.70
CA ALA A 296 1.29 -2.67 -13.35
C ALA A 296 1.83 -1.69 -14.42
N THR A 297 3.09 -1.29 -14.32
CA THR A 297 3.72 -0.34 -15.23
C THR A 297 5.07 -0.85 -15.71
N GLN A 298 5.38 -0.58 -16.98
CA GLN A 298 6.69 -0.86 -17.57
C GLN A 298 7.52 0.43 -17.51
N THR A 299 8.55 0.43 -16.70
CA THR A 299 9.51 1.52 -16.58
C THR A 299 10.90 0.96 -16.83
N THR A 300 11.87 1.80 -17.22
CA THR A 300 13.27 1.39 -17.43
C THR A 300 13.83 0.65 -16.20
N LYS A 301 13.51 1.11 -15.00
CA LYS A 301 13.91 0.42 -13.76
C LYS A 301 13.30 -0.98 -13.62
N VAL A 302 12.04 -1.16 -14.03
CA VAL A 302 11.39 -2.50 -14.02
C VAL A 302 12.05 -3.41 -15.06
N GLU A 303 12.41 -2.88 -16.23
CA GLU A 303 13.15 -3.61 -17.24
C GLU A 303 14.55 -4.02 -16.76
N ASP A 304 15.26 -3.13 -16.06
CA ASP A 304 16.56 -3.45 -15.46
C ASP A 304 16.45 -4.55 -14.39
N LEU A 305 15.42 -4.47 -13.54
CA LEU A 305 15.15 -5.53 -12.56
C LEU A 305 14.79 -6.85 -13.27
N ALA A 306 14.01 -6.80 -14.34
CA ALA A 306 13.67 -7.97 -15.14
C ALA A 306 14.92 -8.61 -15.76
N ARG A 307 15.85 -7.83 -16.32
CA ARG A 307 17.11 -8.33 -16.90
C ARG A 307 17.98 -9.10 -15.92
N ILE A 308 18.03 -8.68 -14.66
CA ILE A 308 18.87 -9.33 -13.65
C ILE A 308 18.16 -10.49 -12.94
N SER A 309 16.84 -10.57 -12.99
CA SER A 309 16.04 -11.56 -12.26
C SER A 309 15.52 -12.70 -13.12
N LEU A 310 15.18 -12.44 -14.39
CA LEU A 310 14.60 -13.40 -15.32
C LEU A 310 15.69 -14.06 -16.16
N ARG A 311 15.49 -15.32 -16.54
CA ARG A 311 16.30 -16.01 -17.55
C ARG A 311 16.08 -15.40 -18.95
N PRO A 312 17.03 -15.51 -19.86
CA PRO A 312 16.87 -15.02 -21.24
C PRO A 312 15.62 -15.60 -21.92
N GLY A 313 14.89 -14.74 -22.65
CA GLY A 313 13.66 -15.12 -23.34
C GLY A 313 12.44 -15.35 -22.44
N PRO A 314 12.17 -14.48 -21.47
CA PRO A 314 10.96 -14.60 -20.66
C PRO A 314 9.71 -14.37 -21.50
N LEU A 315 8.61 -15.03 -21.13
CA LEU A 315 7.33 -14.78 -21.79
C LEU A 315 6.73 -13.47 -21.27
N TYR A 316 6.52 -12.51 -22.18
CA TYR A 316 5.81 -11.28 -21.86
C TYR A 316 4.30 -11.47 -21.99
N ILE A 317 3.56 -11.16 -20.92
CA ILE A 317 2.10 -11.26 -20.89
C ILE A 317 1.52 -9.91 -20.54
N ASN A 318 0.81 -9.30 -21.47
CA ASN A 318 0.06 -8.06 -21.28
C ASN A 318 -1.43 -8.33 -21.52
N VAL A 319 -2.26 -8.13 -20.51
CA VAL A 319 -3.72 -8.33 -20.61
C VAL A 319 -4.50 -7.02 -20.75
N ASP A 320 -3.83 -5.89 -20.69
CA ASP A 320 -4.46 -4.56 -20.73
C ASP A 320 -4.12 -3.77 -22.02
N GLU A 321 -3.40 -4.36 -22.96
CA GLU A 321 -2.87 -3.68 -24.16
C GLU A 321 -3.95 -3.11 -25.07
N THR A 322 -5.09 -3.78 -25.16
CA THR A 322 -6.20 -3.40 -26.05
C THR A 322 -7.25 -2.48 -25.39
N LYS A 323 -7.07 -2.12 -24.11
CA LYS A 323 -8.08 -1.33 -23.40
C LYS A 323 -7.89 0.18 -23.63
N GLU A 324 -8.97 0.85 -24.05
CA GLU A 324 -9.01 2.31 -24.25
C GLU A 324 -8.70 3.11 -22.98
N HIS A 325 -9.08 2.58 -21.81
CA HIS A 325 -8.94 3.27 -20.53
C HIS A 325 -7.99 2.56 -19.57
N SER A 326 -7.20 3.35 -18.87
CA SER A 326 -6.25 2.86 -17.85
C SER A 326 -6.94 2.41 -16.55
N THR A 327 -8.23 2.64 -16.39
CA THR A 327 -9.04 2.29 -15.22
C THR A 327 -10.02 1.15 -15.50
N VAL A 328 -10.58 0.55 -14.44
CA VAL A 328 -11.48 -0.60 -14.53
C VAL A 328 -12.85 -0.18 -15.05
N GLU A 329 -13.50 -1.01 -15.87
CA GLU A 329 -14.87 -0.83 -16.29
C GLU A 329 -15.84 -0.80 -15.09
N GLY A 330 -16.88 0.04 -15.14
CA GLY A 330 -17.83 0.22 -14.02
C GLY A 330 -17.38 1.20 -12.94
N LEU A 331 -16.22 1.84 -13.10
CA LEU A 331 -15.71 2.87 -12.19
C LEU A 331 -16.19 4.27 -12.62
N GLU A 332 -17.12 4.86 -11.85
CA GLU A 332 -17.53 6.26 -12.01
C GLU A 332 -16.47 7.17 -11.37
N GLN A 333 -15.83 8.02 -12.16
CA GLN A 333 -14.74 8.88 -11.70
C GLN A 333 -15.10 10.35 -11.85
N GLY A 334 -15.06 11.08 -10.74
CA GLY A 334 -15.34 12.50 -10.74
C GLY A 334 -14.34 13.31 -9.94
N TYR A 335 -14.33 14.60 -10.22
CA TYR A 335 -13.61 15.58 -9.43
C TYR A 335 -14.53 16.72 -9.00
N VAL A 336 -14.16 17.40 -7.94
CA VAL A 336 -14.84 18.60 -7.46
C VAL A 336 -13.80 19.71 -7.28
N VAL A 337 -14.11 20.89 -7.80
CA VAL A 337 -13.29 22.08 -7.58
C VAL A 337 -13.81 22.81 -6.35
N CYS A 338 -12.97 23.00 -5.34
CA CYS A 338 -13.35 23.72 -4.12
C CYS A 338 -12.18 24.53 -3.57
N GLU A 339 -12.52 25.67 -2.97
CA GLU A 339 -11.55 26.51 -2.27
C GLU A 339 -10.96 25.76 -1.05
N ALA A 340 -9.70 26.07 -0.71
CA ALA A 340 -8.98 25.39 0.36
C ALA A 340 -9.72 25.42 1.71
N ASP A 341 -10.37 26.53 2.07
CA ASP A 341 -11.13 26.67 3.32
C ASP A 341 -12.39 25.79 3.38
N LYS A 342 -12.92 25.35 2.25
CA LYS A 342 -14.11 24.51 2.17
C LYS A 342 -13.81 23.02 2.08
N ARG A 343 -12.55 22.62 1.89
CA ARG A 343 -12.17 21.21 1.70
C ARG A 343 -12.66 20.30 2.83
N PHE A 344 -12.41 20.68 4.08
CA PHE A 344 -12.88 19.89 5.23
C PHE A 344 -14.41 19.87 5.34
N LEU A 345 -15.07 21.00 5.16
CA LEU A 345 -16.54 21.11 5.24
C LEU A 345 -17.23 20.22 4.20
N LEU A 346 -16.68 20.18 2.99
CA LEU A 346 -17.18 19.34 1.90
C LEU A 346 -16.93 17.85 2.21
N LEU A 347 -15.72 17.50 2.67
CA LEU A 347 -15.41 16.13 3.09
C LEU A 347 -16.35 15.67 4.21
N PHE A 348 -16.49 16.47 5.26
CA PHE A 348 -17.37 16.16 6.39
C PHE A 348 -18.83 15.95 5.95
N SER A 349 -19.35 16.85 5.11
CA SER A 349 -20.70 16.75 4.57
C SER A 349 -20.90 15.49 3.74
N PHE A 350 -19.90 15.14 2.92
CA PHE A 350 -19.90 13.92 2.11
C PHE A 350 -19.89 12.67 2.99
N LEU A 351 -18.99 12.59 3.96
CA LEU A 351 -18.85 11.43 4.85
C LEU A 351 -20.11 11.23 5.70
N LYS A 352 -20.66 12.31 6.27
CA LYS A 352 -21.88 12.26 7.08
C LYS A 352 -23.08 11.74 6.28
N LYS A 353 -23.19 12.15 5.01
CA LYS A 353 -24.25 11.67 4.10
C LYS A 353 -24.08 10.19 3.76
N ASN A 354 -22.86 9.71 3.70
CA ASN A 354 -22.51 8.35 3.23
C ASN A 354 -22.01 7.43 4.35
N ILE A 355 -22.37 7.69 5.61
CA ILE A 355 -21.85 6.97 6.79
C ILE A 355 -22.09 5.45 6.75
N LYS A 356 -23.14 4.98 6.04
CA LYS A 356 -23.47 3.56 5.86
C LYS A 356 -22.69 2.88 4.73
N LYS A 357 -21.79 3.63 4.08
CA LYS A 357 -20.97 3.16 2.96
C LYS A 357 -19.57 2.80 3.39
N LYS A 358 -18.88 1.98 2.60
CA LYS A 358 -17.48 1.64 2.80
C LYS A 358 -16.62 2.62 2.00
N ILE A 359 -15.89 3.50 2.70
CA ILE A 359 -15.22 4.66 2.09
C ILE A 359 -13.74 4.64 2.48
N ILE A 360 -12.86 4.86 1.49
CA ILE A 360 -11.43 5.12 1.74
C ILE A 360 -11.15 6.58 1.37
N VAL A 361 -10.51 7.31 2.30
CA VAL A 361 -10.08 8.70 2.10
C VAL A 361 -8.57 8.76 2.09
N PHE A 362 -8.00 9.20 0.99
CA PHE A 362 -6.56 9.35 0.82
C PHE A 362 -6.09 10.77 1.14
N LEU A 363 -5.03 10.85 1.95
CA LEU A 363 -4.31 12.08 2.28
C LEU A 363 -2.81 11.89 2.01
N SER A 364 -2.11 13.02 1.79
CA SER A 364 -0.70 13.02 1.41
C SER A 364 0.27 12.78 2.59
N SER A 365 -0.14 13.01 3.85
CA SER A 365 0.77 12.91 4.98
C SER A 365 0.24 12.11 6.16
N CYS A 366 1.15 11.44 6.88
CA CYS A 366 0.81 10.65 8.08
C CYS A 366 0.18 11.51 9.18
N ASN A 367 0.66 12.75 9.37
CA ASN A 367 0.15 13.63 10.42
C ASN A 367 -1.21 14.21 10.04
N SER A 368 -1.48 14.45 8.74
CA SER A 368 -2.83 14.83 8.29
C SER A 368 -3.83 13.68 8.52
N VAL A 369 -3.44 12.43 8.22
CA VAL A 369 -4.28 11.25 8.50
C VAL A 369 -4.60 11.17 9.99
N LYS A 370 -3.58 11.26 10.86
CA LYS A 370 -3.76 11.26 12.32
C LYS A 370 -4.74 12.35 12.76
N TYR A 371 -4.49 13.59 12.35
CA TYR A 371 -5.33 14.74 12.72
C TYR A 371 -6.79 14.57 12.29
N TYR A 372 -7.04 14.28 11.01
CA TYR A 372 -8.41 14.13 10.53
C TYR A 372 -9.13 12.94 11.16
N ALA A 373 -8.43 11.86 11.45
CA ALA A 373 -9.01 10.72 12.16
C ALA A 373 -9.38 11.07 13.61
N GLU A 374 -8.48 11.74 14.34
CA GLU A 374 -8.74 12.23 15.71
C GLU A 374 -9.92 13.21 15.74
N LEU A 375 -9.95 14.17 14.81
CA LEU A 375 -11.01 15.17 14.70
C LEU A 375 -12.37 14.52 14.40
N LEU A 376 -12.44 13.65 13.38
CA LEU A 376 -13.69 13.02 12.96
C LEU A 376 -14.25 12.10 14.05
N ASN A 377 -13.40 11.31 14.70
CA ASN A 377 -13.81 10.49 15.83
C ASN A 377 -14.30 11.35 17.02
N TYR A 378 -13.69 12.51 17.26
CA TYR A 378 -14.10 13.43 18.32
C TYR A 378 -15.47 14.07 18.06
N ILE A 379 -15.84 14.27 16.80
CA ILE A 379 -17.13 14.87 16.40
C ILE A 379 -18.15 13.80 15.98
N ASP A 380 -18.09 12.61 16.58
CA ASP A 380 -19.02 11.49 16.39
C ASP A 380 -19.18 11.00 14.94
N LEU A 381 -18.11 11.07 14.16
CA LEU A 381 -18.02 10.45 12.85
C LEU A 381 -16.93 9.36 12.86
N PRO A 382 -17.27 8.14 13.30
CA PRO A 382 -16.29 7.09 13.56
C PRO A 382 -15.53 6.71 12.28
N CYS A 383 -14.20 6.69 12.37
CA CYS A 383 -13.32 6.31 11.29
C CYS A 383 -12.06 5.58 11.82
N LEU A 384 -11.46 4.80 10.93
CA LEU A 384 -10.18 4.13 11.15
C LEU A 384 -9.05 4.93 10.49
N ASP A 385 -7.84 4.85 11.04
CA ASP A 385 -6.65 5.49 10.51
C ASP A 385 -5.57 4.48 10.12
N LEU A 386 -4.94 4.68 8.94
CA LEU A 386 -3.87 3.79 8.45
C LEU A 386 -2.75 4.59 7.79
N HIS A 387 -1.57 4.60 8.42
CA HIS A 387 -0.40 5.34 7.91
C HIS A 387 0.94 4.75 8.36
N GLY A 388 2.03 5.13 7.69
CA GLY A 388 3.36 4.52 7.86
C GLY A 388 4.00 4.70 9.24
N LYS A 389 3.65 5.76 10.01
CA LYS A 389 4.20 6.01 11.35
C LYS A 389 3.58 5.14 12.46
N GLN A 390 2.55 4.35 12.16
CA GLN A 390 1.94 3.46 13.15
C GLN A 390 2.75 2.17 13.35
N LYS A 391 2.69 1.60 14.58
CA LYS A 391 3.24 0.27 14.86
C LYS A 391 2.58 -0.77 13.95
N GLN A 392 3.35 -1.75 13.46
CA GLN A 392 2.86 -2.74 12.49
C GLN A 392 1.64 -3.52 12.99
N GLN A 393 1.61 -3.87 14.26
CA GLN A 393 0.47 -4.57 14.86
C GLN A 393 -0.84 -3.74 14.73
N LYS A 394 -0.79 -2.42 15.02
CA LYS A 394 -1.94 -1.53 14.84
C LYS A 394 -2.35 -1.45 13.37
N ARG A 395 -1.38 -1.33 12.44
CA ARG A 395 -1.65 -1.29 10.99
C ARG A 395 -2.36 -2.56 10.53
N THR A 396 -1.86 -3.72 10.95
CA THR A 396 -2.45 -5.02 10.61
C THR A 396 -3.86 -5.15 11.17
N SER A 397 -4.08 -4.84 12.45
CA SER A 397 -5.42 -4.93 13.05
C SER A 397 -6.42 -3.96 12.42
N THR A 398 -6.02 -2.71 12.17
CA THR A 398 -6.86 -1.71 11.47
C THR A 398 -7.24 -2.18 10.07
N PHE A 399 -6.27 -2.70 9.32
CA PHE A 399 -6.48 -3.19 7.97
C PHE A 399 -7.52 -4.32 7.95
N PHE A 400 -7.33 -5.39 8.74
CA PHE A 400 -8.28 -6.50 8.78
C PHE A 400 -9.65 -6.10 9.34
N SER A 401 -9.69 -5.20 10.32
CA SER A 401 -10.96 -4.65 10.81
C SER A 401 -11.74 -3.95 9.70
N PHE A 402 -11.06 -3.17 8.85
CA PHE A 402 -11.71 -2.50 7.71
C PHE A 402 -12.08 -3.48 6.59
N VAL A 403 -11.23 -4.45 6.27
CA VAL A 403 -11.52 -5.47 5.24
C VAL A 403 -12.79 -6.23 5.58
N ASN A 404 -12.93 -6.68 6.83
CA ASN A 404 -14.06 -7.48 7.30
C ASN A 404 -15.34 -6.65 7.55
N ALA A 405 -15.23 -5.33 7.63
CA ALA A 405 -16.37 -4.46 7.85
C ALA A 405 -17.25 -4.36 6.60
N LYS A 406 -18.57 -4.37 6.77
CA LYS A 406 -19.55 -4.14 5.69
C LYS A 406 -19.65 -2.66 5.31
N SER A 407 -19.39 -1.75 6.24
CA SER A 407 -19.37 -0.29 6.05
C SER A 407 -18.35 0.34 6.99
N GLY A 408 -17.93 1.55 6.70
CA GLY A 408 -16.99 2.28 7.55
C GLY A 408 -16.13 3.25 6.73
N ILE A 409 -15.40 4.11 7.43
CA ILE A 409 -14.52 5.11 6.86
C ILE A 409 -13.08 4.76 7.26
N LEU A 410 -12.22 4.63 6.27
CA LEU A 410 -10.76 4.50 6.46
C LEU A 410 -10.08 5.76 5.94
N ILE A 411 -9.34 6.45 6.79
CA ILE A 411 -8.49 7.57 6.42
C ILE A 411 -7.06 7.07 6.35
N CYS A 412 -6.38 7.25 5.22
CA CYS A 412 -5.07 6.64 5.02
C CYS A 412 -4.16 7.46 4.11
N THR A 413 -2.87 7.13 4.17
CA THR A 413 -1.89 7.49 3.14
C THR A 413 -1.81 6.40 2.07
N ASP A 414 -0.95 6.57 1.08
CA ASP A 414 -0.72 5.60 0.00
C ASP A 414 -0.24 4.21 0.46
N VAL A 415 0.03 4.03 1.75
CA VAL A 415 0.22 2.69 2.35
C VAL A 415 -0.93 1.74 2.01
N ALA A 416 -2.18 2.26 1.92
CA ALA A 416 -3.35 1.48 1.55
C ALA A 416 -3.70 1.57 0.04
N ALA A 417 -2.89 2.29 -0.76
CA ALA A 417 -3.24 2.58 -2.15
C ALA A 417 -2.94 1.46 -3.13
N ARG A 418 -1.97 0.59 -2.83
CA ARG A 418 -1.46 -0.41 -3.79
C ARG A 418 -1.50 -1.81 -3.22
N GLY A 419 -1.72 -2.77 -4.12
CA GLY A 419 -1.67 -4.20 -3.83
C GLY A 419 -2.78 -4.76 -2.93
N LEU A 420 -3.41 -3.94 -2.10
CA LEU A 420 -4.39 -4.41 -1.14
C LEU A 420 -5.73 -4.75 -1.78
N ASP A 421 -6.24 -5.93 -1.51
CA ASP A 421 -7.59 -6.32 -1.86
C ASP A 421 -8.54 -5.98 -0.72
N ILE A 422 -9.34 -4.95 -0.93
CA ILE A 422 -10.36 -4.50 0.03
C ILE A 422 -11.71 -4.68 -0.65
N PRO A 423 -12.48 -5.69 -0.25
CA PRO A 423 -13.75 -5.99 -0.92
C PRO A 423 -14.80 -4.90 -0.68
N ALA A 424 -15.69 -4.74 -1.66
CA ALA A 424 -16.90 -3.93 -1.56
C ALA A 424 -16.71 -2.46 -1.15
N VAL A 425 -15.63 -1.80 -1.59
CA VAL A 425 -15.44 -0.36 -1.37
C VAL A 425 -16.37 0.43 -2.29
N ASP A 426 -17.27 1.22 -1.70
CA ASP A 426 -18.22 2.05 -2.44
C ASP A 426 -17.58 3.32 -3.02
N PHE A 427 -16.75 4.00 -2.22
CA PHE A 427 -16.14 5.27 -2.60
C PHE A 427 -14.64 5.32 -2.29
N ILE A 428 -13.90 5.86 -3.24
CA ILE A 428 -12.52 6.31 -3.06
C ILE A 428 -12.50 7.83 -3.11
N VAL A 429 -12.19 8.47 -2.01
CA VAL A 429 -12.06 9.93 -1.90
C VAL A 429 -10.57 10.27 -1.85
N LYS A 430 -10.14 11.16 -2.73
CA LYS A 430 -8.79 11.73 -2.72
C LYS A 430 -8.93 13.18 -2.26
N LEU A 431 -8.77 13.38 -0.94
CA LEU A 431 -8.81 14.73 -0.36
C LEU A 431 -7.58 15.51 -0.80
N ASP A 432 -6.43 14.85 -0.81
CA ASP A 432 -5.21 15.37 -1.41
C ASP A 432 -4.95 14.68 -2.74
N PRO A 433 -4.66 15.44 -3.81
CA PRO A 433 -4.26 14.87 -5.09
C PRO A 433 -3.05 13.94 -4.94
N PRO A 434 -2.96 12.87 -5.72
CA PRO A 434 -1.77 12.02 -5.74
C PRO A 434 -0.61 12.72 -6.46
N ASP A 435 0.60 12.31 -6.16
CA ASP A 435 1.82 12.90 -6.71
C ASP A 435 1.93 12.72 -8.23
N GLU A 436 1.46 11.58 -8.74
CA GLU A 436 1.45 11.26 -10.17
C GLU A 436 0.13 10.60 -10.61
N PRO A 437 -0.21 10.66 -11.92
CA PRO A 437 -1.37 9.94 -12.48
C PRO A 437 -1.34 8.43 -12.24
N LYS A 438 -0.17 7.81 -12.16
CA LYS A 438 -0.04 6.39 -11.81
C LYS A 438 -0.58 6.09 -10.40
N GLU A 439 -0.27 6.95 -9.43
CA GLU A 439 -0.82 6.80 -8.07
C GLU A 439 -2.33 6.98 -8.04
N TYR A 440 -2.87 7.90 -8.85
CA TYR A 440 -4.30 8.02 -9.03
C TYR A 440 -4.93 6.67 -9.44
N ILE A 441 -4.37 6.02 -10.47
CA ILE A 441 -4.85 4.72 -10.97
C ILE A 441 -4.78 3.65 -9.87
N HIS A 442 -3.70 3.62 -9.09
CA HIS A 442 -3.55 2.69 -7.98
C HIS A 442 -4.55 2.94 -6.84
N ARG A 443 -4.82 4.21 -6.50
CA ARG A 443 -5.83 4.57 -5.49
C ARG A 443 -7.24 4.15 -5.94
N VAL A 444 -7.64 4.47 -7.17
CA VAL A 444 -8.98 4.10 -7.67
C VAL A 444 -9.15 2.60 -7.88
N GLY A 445 -8.08 1.87 -8.17
CA GLY A 445 -8.09 0.42 -8.27
C GLY A 445 -8.41 -0.32 -6.95
N ARG A 446 -8.83 0.38 -5.88
CA ARG A 446 -9.34 -0.22 -4.63
C ARG A 446 -10.85 -0.44 -4.67
N THR A 447 -11.57 0.11 -5.64
CA THR A 447 -13.01 -0.09 -5.85
C THR A 447 -13.30 -0.69 -7.21
N ALA A 448 -14.55 -1.04 -7.51
CA ALA A 448 -15.01 -1.67 -8.75
C ALA A 448 -14.25 -2.98 -9.07
N ARG A 449 -14.00 -3.83 -8.08
CA ARG A 449 -13.30 -5.11 -8.24
C ARG A 449 -14.28 -6.25 -8.45
N GLY A 450 -14.00 -7.07 -9.45
CA GLY A 450 -14.85 -8.19 -9.87
C GLY A 450 -15.79 -7.82 -11.02
N THR A 451 -16.30 -8.85 -11.71
CA THR A 451 -17.21 -8.69 -12.84
C THR A 451 -18.53 -8.05 -12.41
N GLY A 452 -18.91 -6.93 -13.05
CA GLY A 452 -20.17 -6.25 -12.79
C GLY A 452 -20.24 -5.39 -11.52
N THR A 453 -19.14 -5.22 -10.79
CA THR A 453 -19.12 -4.35 -9.60
C THR A 453 -18.99 -2.88 -10.01
N LYS A 454 -19.76 -2.02 -9.33
CA LYS A 454 -19.71 -0.56 -9.53
C LYS A 454 -18.92 0.08 -8.40
N GLY A 455 -18.08 1.04 -8.72
CA GLY A 455 -17.32 1.83 -7.76
C GLY A 455 -17.33 3.30 -8.11
N ARG A 456 -17.06 4.14 -7.12
CA ARG A 456 -17.03 5.59 -7.30
C ARG A 456 -15.75 6.20 -6.77
N SER A 457 -15.26 7.19 -7.51
CA SER A 457 -14.04 7.91 -7.17
C SER A 457 -14.29 9.41 -7.19
N LEU A 458 -13.88 10.10 -6.14
CA LEU A 458 -13.99 11.55 -6.01
C LEU A 458 -12.61 12.16 -5.73
N LEU A 459 -12.18 13.09 -6.59
CA LEU A 459 -10.95 13.86 -6.45
C LEU A 459 -11.29 15.29 -6.05
N PHE A 460 -10.65 15.80 -5.01
CA PHE A 460 -10.73 17.21 -4.62
C PHE A 460 -9.59 17.99 -5.27
N LEU A 461 -9.91 19.08 -5.93
CA LEU A 461 -8.95 19.99 -6.54
C LEU A 461 -9.24 21.42 -6.08
N GLN A 462 -8.20 22.18 -5.81
CA GLN A 462 -8.31 23.63 -5.70
C GLN A 462 -8.34 24.26 -7.11
N PRO A 463 -8.84 25.50 -7.26
CA PRO A 463 -8.85 26.17 -8.56
C PRO A 463 -7.48 26.25 -9.23
N SER A 464 -6.39 26.37 -8.45
CA SER A 464 -5.01 26.38 -8.94
C SER A 464 -4.51 25.00 -9.41
N GLU A 465 -5.19 23.92 -9.03
CA GLU A 465 -4.74 22.53 -9.26
C GLU A 465 -5.44 21.88 -10.48
N ILE A 466 -6.33 22.59 -11.16
CA ILE A 466 -7.08 22.08 -12.31
C ILE A 466 -6.16 21.56 -13.43
N GLY A 467 -4.93 22.11 -13.54
CA GLY A 467 -3.92 21.62 -14.48
C GLY A 467 -3.60 20.13 -14.34
N PHE A 468 -3.86 19.52 -13.18
CA PHE A 468 -3.70 18.08 -12.97
C PHE A 468 -4.60 17.22 -13.88
N LEU A 469 -5.75 17.75 -14.28
CA LEU A 469 -6.68 17.05 -15.18
C LEU A 469 -6.07 16.75 -16.56
N SER A 470 -5.18 17.61 -17.07
CA SER A 470 -4.47 17.37 -18.31
C SER A 470 -3.52 16.17 -18.21
N HIS A 471 -2.85 16.00 -17.06
CA HIS A 471 -2.02 14.84 -16.79
C HIS A 471 -2.83 13.54 -16.65
N LEU A 472 -4.04 13.59 -16.04
CA LEU A 472 -4.96 12.46 -15.98
C LEU A 472 -5.47 12.07 -17.37
N LYS A 473 -5.80 13.06 -18.21
CA LYS A 473 -6.22 12.84 -19.62
C LYS A 473 -5.10 12.18 -20.43
N ALA A 474 -3.86 12.66 -20.29
CA ALA A 474 -2.69 12.05 -20.93
C ALA A 474 -2.49 10.58 -20.48
N ALA A 475 -2.80 10.26 -19.23
CA ALA A 475 -2.78 8.91 -18.70
C ALA A 475 -4.03 8.07 -19.05
N ARG A 476 -4.91 8.54 -19.96
CA ARG A 476 -6.17 7.88 -20.38
C ARG A 476 -7.13 7.60 -19.22
N VAL A 477 -7.20 8.51 -18.24
CA VAL A 477 -8.13 8.42 -17.10
C VAL A 477 -9.31 9.35 -17.36
N PRO A 478 -10.53 8.82 -17.60
CA PRO A 478 -11.71 9.65 -17.78
C PRO A 478 -12.20 10.16 -16.41
N VAL A 479 -12.30 11.46 -16.24
CA VAL A 479 -12.86 12.10 -15.04
C VAL A 479 -13.91 13.14 -15.44
N VAL A 480 -15.02 13.19 -14.69
CA VAL A 480 -16.13 14.10 -14.93
C VAL A 480 -16.24 15.08 -13.75
N GLU A 481 -16.55 16.33 -14.03
CA GLU A 481 -16.78 17.31 -12.97
C GLU A 481 -18.08 17.02 -12.24
N TYR A 482 -18.01 17.02 -10.89
CA TYR A 482 -19.18 16.95 -10.04
C TYR A 482 -19.43 18.31 -9.40
N ASP A 483 -20.60 18.86 -9.68
CA ASP A 483 -21.08 20.03 -8.96
C ASP A 483 -21.61 19.62 -7.58
N PHE A 484 -21.09 20.26 -6.54
CA PHE A 484 -21.55 20.07 -5.18
C PHE A 484 -22.27 21.34 -4.73
N PRO A 485 -23.61 21.36 -4.71
CA PRO A 485 -24.37 22.56 -4.39
C PRO A 485 -23.97 23.12 -3.02
N ALA A 486 -23.58 24.40 -2.98
CA ALA A 486 -23.12 25.06 -1.75
C ALA A 486 -24.13 24.97 -0.59
N LYS A 487 -25.43 24.92 -0.90
CA LYS A 487 -26.53 24.73 0.08
C LYS A 487 -26.50 23.38 0.80
N LYS A 488 -25.80 22.37 0.25
CA LYS A 488 -25.67 21.03 0.84
C LYS A 488 -24.41 20.86 1.69
N ILE A 489 -23.54 21.86 1.71
CA ILE A 489 -22.34 21.86 2.56
C ILE A 489 -22.75 22.31 3.96
N LEU A 490 -22.48 21.45 4.94
CA LEU A 490 -22.74 21.77 6.35
C LEU A 490 -21.71 22.82 6.80
N ASN A 491 -22.20 23.99 7.20
CA ASN A 491 -21.34 25.05 7.70
C ASN A 491 -21.08 24.85 9.19
N ILE A 492 -20.01 24.13 9.50
CA ILE A 492 -19.53 23.89 10.87
C ILE A 492 -18.22 24.63 11.17
N GLN A 493 -17.82 25.61 10.35
CA GLN A 493 -16.51 26.24 10.44
C GLN A 493 -16.27 26.89 11.81
N SER A 494 -17.25 27.64 12.32
CA SER A 494 -17.12 28.30 13.63
C SER A 494 -17.01 27.32 14.80
N GLN A 495 -17.74 26.19 14.72
CA GLN A 495 -17.63 25.12 15.71
C GLN A 495 -16.28 24.44 15.65
N LEU A 496 -15.76 24.18 14.44
CA LEU A 496 -14.43 23.61 14.22
C LEU A 496 -13.34 24.51 14.81
N GLU A 497 -13.35 25.81 14.48
CA GLU A 497 -12.38 26.78 15.01
C GLU A 497 -12.43 26.88 16.54
N LYS A 498 -13.64 26.90 17.12
CA LYS A 498 -13.82 26.91 18.57
C LYS A 498 -13.27 25.62 19.20
N LEU A 499 -13.54 24.47 18.60
CA LEU A 499 -13.06 23.17 19.07
C LEU A 499 -11.53 23.11 19.07
N ILE A 500 -10.90 23.47 17.94
CA ILE A 500 -9.44 23.45 17.81
C ILE A 500 -8.78 24.44 18.78
N ASN A 501 -9.39 25.59 19.05
CA ASN A 501 -8.88 26.55 20.03
C ASN A 501 -9.02 26.05 21.47
N SER A 502 -10.06 25.34 21.82
CA SER A 502 -10.34 24.89 23.19
C SER A 502 -9.67 23.57 23.56
N ASN A 503 -9.40 22.69 22.60
CA ASN A 503 -8.80 21.38 22.85
C ASN A 503 -7.31 21.38 22.52
N TYR A 504 -6.47 21.28 23.55
CA TYR A 504 -5.01 21.31 23.42
C TYR A 504 -4.47 20.19 22.49
N TYR A 505 -4.93 18.97 22.67
CA TYR A 505 -4.43 17.82 21.90
C TYR A 505 -4.82 17.91 20.42
N LEU A 506 -6.07 18.27 20.13
CA LEU A 506 -6.52 18.50 18.75
C LEU A 506 -5.80 19.69 18.11
N ASN A 507 -5.55 20.76 18.87
CA ASN A 507 -4.78 21.92 18.39
C ASN A 507 -3.35 21.53 17.98
N GLN A 508 -2.67 20.75 18.83
CA GLN A 508 -1.33 20.27 18.51
C GLN A 508 -1.33 19.34 17.29
N SER A 509 -2.26 18.38 17.24
CA SER A 509 -2.41 17.49 16.10
C SER A 509 -2.75 18.24 14.81
N ALA A 510 -3.60 19.28 14.88
CA ALA A 510 -3.92 20.16 13.76
C ALA A 510 -2.68 20.93 13.24
N LYS A 511 -1.84 21.46 14.14
CA LYS A 511 -0.58 22.13 13.75
C LYS A 511 0.37 21.18 13.04
N GLU A 512 0.54 19.98 13.57
CA GLU A 512 1.37 18.94 12.94
C GLU A 512 0.80 18.50 11.57
N GLY A 513 -0.53 18.34 11.48
CA GLY A 513 -1.22 18.01 10.23
C GLY A 513 -1.06 19.11 9.18
N TYR A 514 -1.29 20.38 9.54
CA TYR A 514 -1.12 21.52 8.67
C TYR A 514 0.32 21.66 8.16
N ARG A 515 1.31 21.57 9.06
CA ARG A 515 2.73 21.58 8.68
C ARG A 515 3.06 20.46 7.70
N ALA A 516 2.63 19.24 8.01
CA ALA A 516 2.91 18.07 7.18
C ALA A 516 2.23 18.13 5.81
N TYR A 517 1.02 18.72 5.73
CA TYR A 517 0.34 18.98 4.46
C TYR A 517 1.17 19.93 3.58
N LEU A 518 1.65 21.05 4.14
CA LEU A 518 2.45 22.02 3.39
C LEU A 518 3.78 21.43 2.91
N HIS A 519 4.44 20.61 3.73
CA HIS A 519 5.65 19.90 3.31
C HIS A 519 5.37 18.89 2.17
N ALA A 520 4.29 18.11 2.27
CA ALA A 520 3.90 17.19 1.21
C ALA A 520 3.57 17.93 -0.08
N TYR A 521 2.85 19.05 0.02
CA TYR A 521 2.53 19.90 -1.12
C TYR A 521 3.78 20.49 -1.79
N ALA A 522 4.74 20.96 -1.01
CA ALA A 522 6.02 21.49 -1.51
C ALA A 522 6.92 20.43 -2.15
N SER A 523 6.76 19.17 -1.75
CA SER A 523 7.53 18.03 -2.31
C SER A 523 6.87 17.39 -3.53
N HIS A 524 5.70 17.88 -3.97
CA HIS A 524 4.97 17.32 -5.11
C HIS A 524 5.81 17.31 -6.40
N SER A 525 5.74 16.22 -7.17
CA SER A 525 6.51 16.07 -8.42
C SER A 525 6.10 17.08 -9.50
N LEU A 526 4.80 17.33 -9.65
CA LEU A 526 4.21 18.25 -10.64
C LEU A 526 4.17 19.70 -10.12
N ARG A 527 5.34 20.31 -9.90
CA ARG A 527 5.46 21.67 -9.32
C ARG A 527 4.85 22.78 -10.16
N THR A 528 4.66 22.55 -11.46
CA THR A 528 3.99 23.51 -12.36
C THR A 528 2.52 23.67 -12.03
N VAL A 529 1.89 22.60 -11.50
CA VAL A 529 0.51 22.56 -11.06
C VAL A 529 0.41 22.83 -9.55
N PHE A 530 1.23 22.13 -8.76
CA PHE A 530 1.21 22.19 -7.29
C PHE A 530 2.34 23.09 -6.78
N ASP A 531 2.14 24.39 -6.90
CA ASP A 531 3.09 25.40 -6.45
C ASP A 531 2.71 25.91 -5.05
N VAL A 532 3.52 25.56 -4.05
CA VAL A 532 3.28 25.94 -2.65
C VAL A 532 3.25 27.46 -2.45
N ASN A 533 3.93 28.24 -3.31
CA ASN A 533 3.94 29.70 -3.24
C ASN A 533 2.61 30.33 -3.71
N LYS A 534 1.81 29.59 -4.45
CA LYS A 534 0.47 30.02 -4.90
C LYS A 534 -0.64 29.62 -3.94
N LEU A 535 -0.33 28.85 -2.89
CA LEU A 535 -1.33 28.46 -1.89
C LEU A 535 -1.73 29.63 -1.01
N ASP A 536 -3.03 29.82 -0.84
CA ASP A 536 -3.59 30.68 0.19
C ASP A 536 -3.48 30.01 1.56
N LEU A 537 -2.40 30.29 2.28
CA LEU A 537 -2.11 29.69 3.58
C LEU A 537 -3.21 29.96 4.62
N ALA A 538 -3.92 31.09 4.52
CA ALA A 538 -5.03 31.41 5.41
C ALA A 538 -6.24 30.52 5.15
N LYS A 539 -6.61 30.29 3.88
CA LYS A 539 -7.67 29.34 3.52
C LYS A 539 -7.30 27.90 3.88
N VAL A 540 -6.05 27.51 3.64
CA VAL A 540 -5.57 26.18 4.04
C VAL A 540 -5.65 26.01 5.55
N ALA A 541 -5.20 27.00 6.34
CA ALA A 541 -5.28 26.95 7.80
C ALA A 541 -6.73 26.80 8.31
N LYS A 542 -7.69 27.48 7.67
CA LYS A 542 -9.11 27.33 7.97
C LYS A 542 -9.61 25.91 7.79
N SER A 543 -9.13 25.18 6.79
CA SER A 543 -9.50 23.77 6.59
C SER A 543 -8.98 22.85 7.71
N PHE A 544 -7.96 23.28 8.44
CA PHE A 544 -7.47 22.61 9.64
C PHE A 544 -8.08 23.17 10.95
N GLY A 545 -9.05 24.08 10.86
CA GLY A 545 -9.73 24.68 12.00
C GLY A 545 -9.01 25.85 12.66
N PHE A 546 -8.06 26.48 11.98
CA PHE A 546 -7.39 27.68 12.49
C PHE A 546 -8.02 28.94 11.91
N ALA A 547 -8.43 29.87 12.77
CA ALA A 547 -8.89 31.19 12.34
C ALA A 547 -7.72 32.04 11.78
N VAL A 548 -6.53 31.84 12.33
CA VAL A 548 -5.27 32.49 11.90
C VAL A 548 -4.22 31.41 11.68
N PRO A 549 -3.47 31.44 10.56
CA PRO A 549 -2.42 30.45 10.30
C PRO A 549 -1.44 30.35 11.47
N PRO A 550 -1.16 29.13 11.95
CA PRO A 550 -0.15 28.96 13.01
C PRO A 550 1.23 29.30 12.45
N ARG A 551 2.08 29.91 13.31
CA ARG A 551 3.49 30.14 12.96
C ARG A 551 4.16 28.79 12.75
N ILE A 552 4.66 28.56 11.57
CA ILE A 552 5.41 27.36 11.20
C ILE A 552 6.71 27.82 10.56
N ASP A 553 7.84 27.31 11.04
CA ASP A 553 9.13 27.47 10.38
C ASP A 553 9.14 26.62 9.12
N LEU A 554 8.58 27.18 8.05
CA LEU A 554 8.64 26.60 6.73
C LEU A 554 9.94 27.09 6.08
N THR A 555 11.04 26.38 6.27
CA THR A 555 12.20 26.50 5.39
C THR A 555 11.85 25.86 4.03
N LEU A 556 10.82 26.43 3.38
CA LEU A 556 10.29 25.94 2.10
C LEU A 556 11.25 26.16 0.92
N GLY A 557 12.41 26.77 1.14
CA GLY A 557 13.37 27.06 0.08
C GLY A 557 14.80 26.56 0.30
N ALA A 558 15.17 26.15 1.51
CA ALA A 558 16.59 25.89 1.82
C ALA A 558 17.12 24.50 1.47
N SER A 559 16.25 23.54 1.19
CA SER A 559 16.70 22.17 0.85
C SER A 559 16.86 21.93 -0.65
N MET A 560 16.67 22.92 -1.51
CA MET A 560 16.61 22.75 -2.96
C MET A 560 17.77 23.35 -3.75
N SER A 561 18.70 24.08 -3.14
CA SER A 561 19.99 24.32 -3.77
C SER A 561 20.97 23.26 -3.28
N ARG A 562 21.13 22.21 -4.05
CA ARG A 562 22.23 21.24 -3.94
C ARG A 562 23.57 21.84 -4.40
N ASP A 563 23.77 23.11 -4.18
CA ASP A 563 25.08 23.72 -4.18
C ASP A 563 25.58 23.76 -2.72
N LYS A 564 25.98 22.59 -2.24
CA LYS A 564 26.89 22.54 -1.10
C LYS A 564 28.19 23.20 -1.52
N LYS A 565 28.33 24.49 -1.25
CA LYS A 565 29.67 25.07 -1.09
C LYS A 565 30.37 24.21 -0.04
N PRO A 566 31.58 23.72 -0.30
CA PRO A 566 32.33 22.97 0.70
C PRO A 566 32.54 23.89 1.90
N GLN A 567 31.92 23.59 3.04
CA GLN A 567 32.28 24.20 4.30
C GLN A 567 33.71 23.77 4.58
N GLY A 568 34.62 24.72 4.46
CA GLY A 568 36.02 24.54 4.86
C GLY A 568 36.05 23.98 6.28
N ARG A 569 36.71 22.85 6.45
CA ARG A 569 37.06 22.27 7.74
C ARG A 569 37.66 23.36 8.61
N ARG A 570 36.95 23.83 9.63
CA ARG A 570 37.56 24.54 10.74
C ARG A 570 38.48 23.57 11.47
N ALA A 571 39.79 23.77 11.33
CA ALA A 571 40.77 23.05 12.11
C ALA A 571 40.50 23.30 13.60
N TYR A 572 40.15 22.25 14.31
CA TYR A 572 40.17 22.22 15.78
C TYR A 572 41.63 22.14 16.20
N GLY A 573 42.07 23.08 17.03
CA GLY A 573 43.36 22.97 17.72
C GLY A 573 44.28 24.16 17.59
N SER A 574 44.10 25.19 18.45
CA SER A 574 45.21 25.90 19.11
C SER A 574 44.64 26.74 20.26
N GLN A 575 44.78 26.18 21.45
CA GLN A 575 44.67 27.00 22.68
C GLN A 575 45.87 27.93 22.76
N PRO A 576 45.69 29.22 23.14
CA PRO A 576 46.84 30.10 23.40
C PRO A 576 47.49 29.71 24.73
N LYS A 577 48.79 29.45 24.67
CA LYS A 577 49.63 29.26 25.85
C LYS A 577 49.61 30.56 26.70
N GLN A 578 49.14 30.46 27.93
CA GLN A 578 49.28 31.51 28.94
C GLN A 578 50.76 31.66 29.28
N GLY A 579 51.32 32.82 29.00
CA GLY A 579 52.66 33.20 29.43
C GLY A 579 52.68 33.46 30.93
N GLN A 580 53.55 32.72 31.64
CA GLN A 580 53.92 33.02 33.01
C GLN A 580 54.76 34.29 33.01
N LYS A 581 54.29 35.32 33.70
CA LYS A 581 55.09 36.45 34.12
C LYS A 581 55.75 36.13 35.44
N PHE A 582 57.06 36.00 35.40
CA PHE A 582 57.88 36.06 36.59
C PHE A 582 57.99 37.55 37.03
N HIS A 583 57.64 37.81 38.27
CA HIS A 583 57.99 39.04 38.98
C HIS A 583 59.25 38.81 39.81
N ARG A 584 60.04 39.78 39.65
CA ARG A 584 61.03 40.15 40.67
C ARG A 584 60.37 41.23 41.55
#